data_c366d39374f418a64c18e99fa81ac015
#
_entry.id   c366d39374f418a64c18e99fa81ac015
#
_cell.length_a   1.000
_cell.length_b   1.000
_cell.length_c   1.000
_cell.angle_alpha   90.00
_cell.angle_beta   90.00
_cell.angle_gamma   90.00
#
_symmetry.space_group_name_H-M   'P 1'
#
loop_
_entity.id
_entity.type
_entity.pdbx_description
1 polymer ?
#
loop_
_entity_poly.entity_id
_entity_poly.type
_entity_poly.pdbx_seq_one_letter_code
_entity_poly.pdbx_strand_id
1 'polypeptide(L)'
;MRRELRLHSEKHLQIAFQMNHSFQNIRLYGILDLGYVSAADCEKATRSMLEGGVQILQLRAKNFPKDLLPPLARQIAAMWRAHNVPFIINDYPDLVADCEADGVHVGQDDISVAEARRIVGPNKIVGLSTHSLEQAVSAVSQAPDYIGFGPLFATATKPDYRPIGIKEISEAHRLVELPVFCIGGIKREN
;
A
#
# COMPACT_ATOMS: atom_id res chain seq x y z
N MET A 1 24.80 9.15 -24.12
CA MET A 1 23.50 9.79 -23.85
C MET A 1 22.29 8.95 -24.31
N ARG A 2 22.03 8.68 -25.62
CA ARG A 2 20.87 7.86 -26.07
C ARG A 2 20.91 6.38 -25.61
N ARG A 3 22.09 5.76 -25.49
CA ARG A 3 22.26 4.37 -25.04
C ARG A 3 22.05 4.18 -23.54
N GLU A 4 22.42 5.18 -22.74
CA GLU A 4 22.20 5.20 -21.28
C GLU A 4 20.74 5.41 -20.92
N LEU A 5 20.02 6.28 -21.65
CA LEU A 5 18.58 6.48 -21.50
C LEU A 5 17.78 5.21 -21.83
N ARG A 6 18.23 4.44 -22.85
CA ARG A 6 17.59 3.19 -23.24
C ARG A 6 17.82 2.08 -22.20
N LEU A 7 19.04 1.95 -21.68
CA LEU A 7 19.37 1.00 -20.59
C LEU A 7 18.65 1.34 -19.29
N HIS A 8 18.41 2.62 -19.00
CA HIS A 8 17.64 3.08 -17.86
C HIS A 8 16.16 2.72 -18.00
N SER A 9 15.60 2.94 -19.20
CA SER A 9 14.21 2.57 -19.52
C SER A 9 13.97 1.06 -19.48
N GLU A 10 14.90 0.25 -20.00
CA GLU A 10 14.80 -1.21 -19.99
C GLU A 10 14.94 -1.80 -18.58
N LYS A 11 15.82 -1.23 -17.74
CA LYS A 11 15.90 -1.60 -16.31
C LYS A 11 14.64 -1.21 -15.53
N HIS A 12 14.06 -0.04 -15.79
CA HIS A 12 12.80 0.36 -15.15
C HIS A 12 11.62 -0.53 -15.53
N LEU A 13 11.51 -0.89 -16.82
CA LEU A 13 10.50 -1.85 -17.28
C LEU A 13 10.71 -3.25 -16.68
N GLN A 14 11.96 -3.67 -16.50
CA GLN A 14 12.28 -4.97 -15.92
C GLN A 14 12.03 -5.01 -14.40
N ILE A 15 12.29 -3.93 -13.69
CA ILE A 15 11.97 -3.78 -12.25
C ILE A 15 10.45 -3.70 -12.05
N ALA A 16 9.74 -2.89 -12.82
CA ALA A 16 8.28 -2.81 -12.80
C ALA A 16 7.62 -4.15 -13.16
N PHE A 17 8.18 -4.89 -14.13
CA PHE A 17 7.73 -6.24 -14.48
C PHE A 17 7.98 -7.25 -13.36
N GLN A 18 9.13 -7.19 -12.68
CA GLN A 18 9.42 -8.05 -11.52
C GLN A 18 8.54 -7.72 -10.32
N MET A 19 8.26 -6.44 -10.06
CA MET A 19 7.38 -6.02 -8.96
C MET A 19 5.92 -6.41 -9.22
N ASN A 20 5.40 -6.21 -10.43
CA ASN A 20 4.05 -6.66 -10.79
C ASN A 20 3.89 -8.18 -10.64
N HIS A 21 4.91 -8.99 -10.98
CA HIS A 21 4.90 -10.43 -10.73
C HIS A 21 4.94 -10.77 -9.24
N SER A 22 5.58 -9.93 -8.41
CA SER A 22 5.61 -10.08 -6.96
C SER A 22 4.22 -9.92 -6.33
N PHE A 23 3.42 -8.94 -6.79
CA PHE A 23 2.08 -8.70 -6.23
C PHE A 23 1.01 -9.70 -6.67
N GLN A 24 1.17 -10.39 -7.81
CA GLN A 24 0.17 -11.35 -8.33
C GLN A 24 -0.13 -12.51 -7.37
N ASN A 25 0.80 -12.85 -6.50
CA ASN A 25 0.65 -13.95 -5.53
C ASN A 25 0.24 -13.47 -4.13
N ILE A 26 0.13 -12.16 -3.89
CA ILE A 26 -0.30 -11.62 -2.61
C ILE A 26 -1.82 -11.74 -2.49
N ARG A 27 -2.28 -12.44 -1.46
CA ARG A 27 -3.70 -12.67 -1.16
C ARG A 27 -4.18 -11.93 0.08
N LEU A 28 -3.27 -11.63 1.00
CA LEU A 28 -3.61 -10.99 2.27
C LEU A 28 -2.72 -9.78 2.52
N TYR A 29 -3.36 -8.61 2.47
CA TYR A 29 -2.77 -7.30 2.78
C TYR A 29 -3.20 -6.89 4.19
N GLY A 30 -2.25 -6.74 5.11
CA GLY A 30 -2.52 -6.31 6.49
C GLY A 30 -2.34 -4.80 6.66
N ILE A 31 -3.17 -4.20 7.49
CA ILE A 31 -3.01 -2.80 7.92
C ILE A 31 -2.92 -2.76 9.44
N LEU A 32 -1.76 -2.35 9.95
CA LEU A 32 -1.56 -2.01 11.35
C LEU A 32 -1.89 -0.54 11.54
N ASP A 33 -3.07 -0.26 12.08
CA ASP A 33 -3.56 1.11 12.25
C ASP A 33 -3.46 1.54 13.70
N LEU A 34 -2.65 2.56 13.98
CA LEU A 34 -2.45 3.14 15.31
C LEU A 34 -3.69 3.86 15.87
N GLY A 35 -4.76 3.98 15.09
CA GLY A 35 -6.07 4.38 15.58
C GLY A 35 -6.81 3.27 16.34
N TYR A 36 -6.40 2.01 16.17
CA TYR A 36 -7.00 0.83 16.80
C TYR A 36 -6.02 0.04 17.67
N VAL A 37 -4.73 0.12 17.39
CA VAL A 37 -3.67 -0.60 18.11
C VAL A 37 -2.76 0.42 18.77
N SER A 38 -2.53 0.29 20.07
CA SER A 38 -1.59 1.15 20.78
C SER A 38 -0.16 0.89 20.34
N ALA A 39 0.73 1.88 20.45
CA ALA A 39 2.15 1.70 20.13
C ALA A 39 2.80 0.55 20.94
N ALA A 40 2.37 0.36 22.19
CA ALA A 40 2.86 -0.72 23.05
C ALA A 40 2.42 -2.12 22.58
N ASP A 41 1.29 -2.22 21.87
CA ASP A 41 0.74 -3.49 21.37
C ASP A 41 1.17 -3.81 19.93
N CYS A 42 1.86 -2.88 19.26
CA CYS A 42 2.26 -3.04 17.85
C CYS A 42 3.10 -4.29 17.60
N GLU A 43 4.04 -4.61 18.47
CA GLU A 43 4.87 -5.81 18.33
C GLU A 43 4.01 -7.08 18.37
N LYS A 44 3.10 -7.17 19.35
CA LYS A 44 2.18 -8.31 19.48
C LYS A 44 1.26 -8.43 18.27
N ALA A 45 0.66 -7.32 17.83
CA ALA A 45 -0.21 -7.30 16.66
C ALA A 45 0.56 -7.71 15.40
N THR A 46 1.77 -7.18 15.20
CA THR A 46 2.67 -7.53 14.11
C THR A 46 2.96 -9.03 14.06
N ARG A 47 3.31 -9.63 15.22
CA ARG A 47 3.55 -11.07 15.32
C ARG A 47 2.33 -11.89 14.94
N SER A 48 1.16 -11.52 15.45
CA SER A 48 -0.11 -12.20 15.10
C SER A 48 -0.45 -12.08 13.61
N MET A 49 -0.15 -10.95 12.97
CA MET A 49 -0.35 -10.77 11.52
C MET A 49 0.60 -11.66 10.72
N LEU A 50 1.87 -11.78 11.11
CA LEU A 50 2.84 -12.67 10.48
C LEU A 50 2.41 -14.14 10.61
N GLU A 51 2.03 -14.57 11.81
CA GLU A 51 1.51 -15.92 12.07
C GLU A 51 0.23 -16.20 11.29
N GLY A 52 -0.62 -15.17 11.08
CA GLY A 52 -1.82 -15.21 10.26
C GLY A 52 -1.56 -15.22 8.74
N GLY A 53 -0.31 -15.16 8.31
CA GLY A 53 0.08 -15.27 6.89
C GLY A 53 -0.12 -13.98 6.09
N VAL A 54 -0.08 -12.81 6.72
CA VAL A 54 -0.06 -11.53 6.00
C VAL A 54 1.18 -11.46 5.10
N GLN A 55 0.99 -11.07 3.84
CA GLN A 55 2.02 -11.10 2.80
C GLN A 55 2.52 -9.71 2.37
N ILE A 56 1.86 -8.66 2.83
CA ILE A 56 2.27 -7.25 2.74
C ILE A 56 1.64 -6.52 3.93
N LEU A 57 2.39 -5.63 4.57
CA LEU A 57 1.90 -4.85 5.71
C LEU A 57 1.97 -3.36 5.42
N GLN A 58 0.92 -2.64 5.78
CA GLN A 58 0.91 -1.18 5.86
C GLN A 58 0.83 -0.72 7.32
N LEU A 59 1.72 0.19 7.72
CA LEU A 59 1.59 0.93 8.98
C LEU A 59 0.85 2.25 8.73
N ARG A 60 -0.34 2.38 9.31
CA ARG A 60 -1.17 3.57 9.23
C ARG A 60 -1.16 4.30 10.59
N ALA A 61 -0.75 5.58 10.59
CA ALA A 61 -0.45 6.34 11.80
C ALA A 61 -0.97 7.79 11.73
N LYS A 62 -2.22 7.99 11.24
CA LYS A 62 -2.78 9.33 10.96
C LYS A 62 -2.73 10.30 12.15
N ASN A 63 -2.97 9.82 13.35
CA ASN A 63 -3.06 10.64 14.57
C ASN A 63 -1.88 10.38 15.53
N PHE A 64 -0.83 9.71 15.04
CA PHE A 64 0.37 9.45 15.82
C PHE A 64 1.42 10.56 15.58
N PRO A 65 2.17 10.99 16.61
CA PRO A 65 3.20 12.02 16.44
C PRO A 65 4.23 11.60 15.40
N LYS A 66 4.41 12.45 14.37
CA LYS A 66 5.23 12.13 13.19
C LYS A 66 6.71 11.89 13.54
N ASP A 67 7.22 12.61 14.53
CA ASP A 67 8.60 12.50 15.05
C ASP A 67 8.85 11.18 15.80
N LEU A 68 7.81 10.57 16.37
CA LEU A 68 7.89 9.28 17.06
C LEU A 68 7.64 8.08 16.12
N LEU A 69 7.20 8.31 14.89
CA LEU A 69 6.88 7.25 13.95
C LEU A 69 8.13 6.46 13.47
N PRO A 70 9.28 7.08 13.09
CA PRO A 70 10.41 6.34 12.58
C PRO A 70 10.98 5.28 13.54
N PRO A 71 11.20 5.54 14.84
CA PRO A 71 11.70 4.49 15.74
C PRO A 71 10.73 3.32 15.88
N LEU A 72 9.43 3.58 15.99
CA LEU A 72 8.40 2.53 16.05
C LEU A 72 8.35 1.74 14.74
N ALA A 73 8.36 2.44 13.60
CA ALA A 73 8.31 1.82 12.28
C ALA A 73 9.52 0.92 12.02
N ARG A 74 10.74 1.34 12.40
CA ARG A 74 11.96 0.50 12.25
C ARG A 74 11.88 -0.79 13.07
N GLN A 75 11.34 -0.72 14.29
CA GLN A 75 11.12 -1.92 15.10
C GLN A 75 10.19 -2.92 14.40
N ILE A 76 9.09 -2.41 13.82
CA ILE A 76 8.12 -3.22 13.06
C ILE A 76 8.78 -3.73 11.77
N ALA A 77 9.47 -2.87 11.01
CA ALA A 77 10.14 -3.22 9.75
C ALA A 77 11.13 -4.37 9.92
N ALA A 78 11.89 -4.39 11.03
CA ALA A 78 12.83 -5.48 11.31
C ALA A 78 12.14 -6.84 11.42
N MET A 79 10.96 -6.91 12.03
CA MET A 79 10.17 -8.14 12.14
C MET A 79 9.70 -8.64 10.76
N TRP A 80 9.18 -7.72 9.91
CA TRP A 80 8.67 -8.06 8.57
C TRP A 80 9.77 -8.48 7.61
N ARG A 81 10.90 -7.79 7.67
CA ARG A 81 12.07 -8.11 6.85
C ARG A 81 12.60 -9.53 7.12
N ALA A 82 12.58 -9.97 8.38
CA ALA A 82 12.98 -11.35 8.73
C ALA A 82 12.08 -12.42 8.08
N HIS A 83 10.86 -12.05 7.63
CA HIS A 83 9.92 -12.94 6.96
C HIS A 83 9.78 -12.65 5.45
N ASN A 84 10.60 -11.75 4.89
CA ASN A 84 10.54 -11.29 3.48
C ASN A 84 9.16 -10.73 3.10
N VAL A 85 8.48 -10.05 4.02
CA VAL A 85 7.16 -9.42 3.79
C VAL A 85 7.37 -7.92 3.60
N PRO A 86 6.92 -7.32 2.47
CA PRO A 86 7.03 -5.89 2.21
C PRO A 86 6.33 -5.05 3.28
N PHE A 87 6.99 -3.97 3.69
CA PHE A 87 6.52 -3.02 4.69
C PHE A 87 6.26 -1.64 4.08
N ILE A 88 5.03 -1.15 4.17
CA ILE A 88 4.54 0.08 3.55
C ILE A 88 4.18 1.12 4.62
N ILE A 89 4.59 2.36 4.44
CA ILE A 89 4.14 3.50 5.27
C ILE A 89 2.96 4.18 4.59
N ASN A 90 1.91 4.50 5.36
CA ASN A 90 0.77 5.24 4.84
C ASN A 90 1.01 6.75 4.93
N ASP A 91 0.67 7.52 3.88
CA ASP A 91 0.63 9.00 3.78
C ASP A 91 1.99 9.75 3.87
N TYR A 92 3.07 9.15 4.36
CA TYR A 92 4.34 9.85 4.63
C TYR A 92 5.50 9.38 3.74
N PRO A 93 5.57 9.78 2.46
CA PRO A 93 6.66 9.36 1.56
C PRO A 93 8.04 9.86 2.02
N ASP A 94 8.10 11.01 2.67
CA ASP A 94 9.32 11.58 3.26
C ASP A 94 9.90 10.74 4.40
N LEU A 95 9.10 9.89 5.05
CA LEU A 95 9.54 9.01 6.13
C LEU A 95 9.91 7.59 5.67
N VAL A 96 9.75 7.25 4.40
CA VAL A 96 10.01 5.88 3.89
C VAL A 96 11.44 5.43 4.21
N ALA A 97 12.43 6.29 4.00
CA ALA A 97 13.83 5.98 4.30
C ALA A 97 14.07 5.85 5.82
N ASP A 98 13.57 6.80 6.61
CA ASP A 98 13.76 6.83 8.06
C ASP A 98 13.04 5.69 8.78
N CYS A 99 11.94 5.20 8.20
CA CYS A 99 11.19 4.05 8.69
C CYS A 99 11.72 2.71 8.16
N GLU A 100 12.74 2.73 7.29
CA GLU A 100 13.25 1.56 6.57
C GLU A 100 12.15 0.79 5.83
N ALA A 101 11.14 1.50 5.33
CA ALA A 101 10.01 0.92 4.62
C ALA A 101 10.36 0.58 3.15
N ASP A 102 9.64 -0.39 2.60
CA ASP A 102 9.76 -0.79 1.19
C ASP A 102 8.98 0.11 0.25
N GLY A 103 8.07 0.94 0.78
CA GLY A 103 7.28 1.85 -0.01
C GLY A 103 6.30 2.71 0.79
N VAL A 104 5.47 3.42 0.04
CA VAL A 104 4.41 4.30 0.55
C VAL A 104 3.07 3.98 -0.09
N HIS A 105 1.99 4.19 0.65
CA HIS A 105 0.62 4.19 0.13
C HIS A 105 0.01 5.58 0.31
N VAL A 106 -0.54 6.15 -0.75
CA VAL A 106 -1.16 7.48 -0.77
C VAL A 106 -2.65 7.40 -1.09
N GLY A 107 -3.42 8.35 -0.59
CA GLY A 107 -4.84 8.54 -0.90
C GLY A 107 -5.07 9.52 -2.04
N GLN A 108 -6.36 9.77 -2.38
CA GLN A 108 -6.75 10.69 -3.45
C GLN A 108 -6.51 12.17 -3.10
N ASP A 109 -6.52 12.50 -1.81
CA ASP A 109 -6.33 13.86 -1.29
C ASP A 109 -4.88 14.14 -0.86
N ASP A 110 -4.00 13.12 -0.98
CA ASP A 110 -2.58 13.23 -0.67
C ASP A 110 -1.79 13.70 -1.91
N ILE A 111 -0.47 13.66 -1.84
CA ILE A 111 0.37 13.96 -3.01
C ILE A 111 0.14 12.94 -4.13
N SER A 112 0.40 13.35 -5.37
CA SER A 112 0.26 12.45 -6.52
C SER A 112 1.23 11.27 -6.47
N VAL A 113 0.88 10.17 -7.17
CA VAL A 113 1.76 9.00 -7.34
C VAL A 113 3.12 9.41 -7.92
N ALA A 114 3.13 10.31 -8.91
CA ALA A 114 4.37 10.82 -9.51
C ALA A 114 5.25 11.56 -8.51
N GLU A 115 4.66 12.38 -7.65
CA GLU A 115 5.37 13.11 -6.59
C GLU A 115 5.87 12.14 -5.51
N ALA A 116 5.04 11.20 -5.06
CA ALA A 116 5.45 10.15 -4.13
C ALA A 116 6.63 9.35 -4.68
N ARG A 117 6.57 8.95 -5.94
CA ARG A 117 7.65 8.23 -6.66
C ARG A 117 8.94 9.05 -6.70
N ARG A 118 8.83 10.37 -6.94
CA ARG A 118 9.99 11.28 -6.95
C ARG A 118 10.68 11.33 -5.59
N ILE A 119 9.91 11.29 -4.50
CA ILE A 119 10.43 11.35 -3.12
C ILE A 119 11.06 10.02 -2.72
N VAL A 120 10.34 8.89 -2.90
CA VAL A 120 10.79 7.59 -2.42
C VAL A 120 11.81 6.93 -3.37
N GLY A 121 11.86 7.35 -4.63
CA GLY A 121 12.75 6.79 -5.65
C GLY A 121 12.11 5.66 -6.47
N PRO A 122 12.79 5.27 -7.57
CA PRO A 122 12.21 4.37 -8.58
C PRO A 122 12.07 2.91 -8.13
N ASN A 123 12.79 2.52 -7.08
CA ASN A 123 12.84 1.14 -6.61
C ASN A 123 11.93 0.87 -5.40
N LYS A 124 11.19 1.88 -4.94
CA LYS A 124 10.26 1.74 -3.81
C LYS A 124 8.84 1.54 -4.33
N ILE A 125 8.03 0.85 -3.56
CA ILE A 125 6.62 0.59 -3.86
C ILE A 125 5.80 1.86 -3.64
N VAL A 126 4.89 2.19 -4.58
CA VAL A 126 3.89 3.25 -4.41
C VAL A 126 2.51 2.68 -4.66
N GLY A 127 1.69 2.61 -3.62
CA GLY A 127 0.28 2.23 -3.70
C GLY A 127 -0.64 3.44 -3.75
N LEU A 128 -1.82 3.30 -4.34
CA LEU A 128 -2.84 4.35 -4.43
C LEU A 128 -4.21 3.85 -3.98
N SER A 129 -4.87 4.57 -3.07
CA SER A 129 -6.29 4.32 -2.73
C SER A 129 -7.21 4.75 -3.87
N THR A 130 -8.24 3.94 -4.17
CA THR A 130 -9.32 4.28 -5.11
C THR A 130 -10.68 3.96 -4.50
N HIS A 131 -11.68 4.81 -4.75
CA HIS A 131 -12.99 4.77 -4.11
C HIS A 131 -14.15 4.65 -5.10
N SER A 132 -13.84 4.46 -6.37
CA SER A 132 -14.81 4.18 -7.45
C SER A 132 -14.11 3.46 -8.59
N LEU A 133 -14.89 2.84 -9.47
CA LEU A 133 -14.39 2.21 -10.69
C LEU A 133 -13.68 3.24 -11.59
N GLU A 134 -14.21 4.44 -11.68
CA GLU A 134 -13.62 5.54 -12.45
C GLU A 134 -12.22 5.90 -11.94
N GLN A 135 -12.05 6.04 -10.60
CA GLN A 135 -10.75 6.29 -9.99
C GLN A 135 -9.79 5.13 -10.22
N ALA A 136 -10.26 3.87 -10.13
CA ALA A 136 -9.44 2.69 -10.37
C ALA A 136 -8.91 2.64 -11.82
N VAL A 137 -9.75 2.94 -12.81
CA VAL A 137 -9.35 3.03 -14.22
C VAL A 137 -8.37 4.19 -14.46
N SER A 138 -8.65 5.36 -13.87
CA SER A 138 -7.78 6.55 -13.97
C SER A 138 -6.40 6.31 -13.34
N ALA A 139 -6.32 5.48 -12.29
CA ALA A 139 -5.08 5.15 -11.61
C ALA A 139 -4.06 4.47 -12.54
N VAL A 140 -4.49 3.74 -13.58
CA VAL A 140 -3.59 3.07 -14.52
C VAL A 140 -2.62 4.06 -15.16
N SER A 141 -3.11 5.24 -15.55
CA SER A 141 -2.29 6.29 -16.17
C SER A 141 -1.30 6.95 -15.18
N GLN A 142 -1.54 6.84 -13.87
CA GLN A 142 -0.68 7.36 -12.82
C GLN A 142 0.47 6.40 -12.46
N ALA A 143 0.39 5.15 -12.93
CA ALA A 143 1.39 4.09 -12.75
C ALA A 143 1.80 3.81 -11.28
N PRO A 144 0.86 3.61 -10.34
CA PRO A 144 1.20 3.03 -9.05
C PRO A 144 1.56 1.55 -9.23
N ASP A 145 2.19 0.94 -8.23
CA ASP A 145 2.53 -0.48 -8.25
C ASP A 145 1.31 -1.38 -7.93
N TYR A 146 0.34 -0.84 -7.21
CA TYR A 146 -0.95 -1.47 -6.89
C TYR A 146 -1.98 -0.41 -6.49
N ILE A 147 -3.25 -0.80 -6.49
CA ILE A 147 -4.33 0.03 -5.96
C ILE A 147 -5.05 -0.66 -4.78
N GLY A 148 -5.49 0.16 -3.81
CA GLY A 148 -6.51 -0.20 -2.83
C GLY A 148 -7.87 0.17 -3.40
N PHE A 149 -8.83 -0.77 -3.43
CA PHE A 149 -10.16 -0.56 -4.00
C PHE A 149 -11.24 -0.72 -2.93
N GLY A 150 -11.89 0.37 -2.56
CA GLY A 150 -12.88 0.36 -1.49
C GLY A 150 -13.30 1.76 -1.00
N PRO A 151 -14.22 1.83 -0.02
CA PRO A 151 -14.68 0.71 0.82
C PRO A 151 -15.71 -0.18 0.10
N LEU A 152 -15.57 -1.50 0.22
CA LEU A 152 -16.55 -2.43 -0.34
C LEU A 152 -17.85 -2.44 0.47
N PHE A 153 -17.72 -2.34 1.78
CA PHE A 153 -18.81 -2.27 2.76
C PHE A 153 -18.64 -1.04 3.65
N ALA A 154 -19.70 -0.63 4.31
CA ALA A 154 -19.64 0.49 5.27
C ALA A 154 -18.57 0.24 6.35
N THR A 155 -17.79 1.27 6.66
CA THR A 155 -16.69 1.18 7.63
C THR A 155 -16.57 2.47 8.45
N ALA A 156 -16.29 2.33 9.73
CA ALA A 156 -16.05 3.46 10.63
C ALA A 156 -14.72 4.20 10.33
N THR A 157 -13.79 3.56 9.65
CA THR A 157 -12.48 4.16 9.31
C THR A 157 -12.60 5.28 8.26
N LYS A 158 -13.60 5.18 7.37
CA LYS A 158 -13.91 6.17 6.33
C LYS A 158 -15.43 6.33 6.17
N PRO A 159 -16.12 6.97 7.15
CA PRO A 159 -17.57 7.04 7.20
C PRO A 159 -18.18 7.86 6.05
N ASP A 160 -17.42 8.79 5.47
CA ASP A 160 -17.86 9.70 4.42
C ASP A 160 -17.89 9.05 3.03
N TYR A 161 -17.26 7.89 2.86
CA TYR A 161 -17.26 7.19 1.58
C TYR A 161 -18.43 6.21 1.46
N ARG A 162 -19.17 6.33 0.36
CA ARG A 162 -20.19 5.33 0.02
C ARG A 162 -19.53 3.99 -0.30
N PRO A 163 -20.06 2.88 0.23
CA PRO A 163 -19.61 1.55 -0.17
C PRO A 163 -19.75 1.33 -1.67
N ILE A 164 -18.69 0.84 -2.32
CA ILE A 164 -18.67 0.48 -3.73
C ILE A 164 -19.51 -0.80 -3.97
N GLY A 165 -19.47 -1.72 -3.00
CA GLY A 165 -20.08 -3.03 -3.12
C GLY A 165 -19.24 -4.02 -3.94
N ILE A 166 -19.59 -5.30 -3.83
CA ILE A 166 -18.83 -6.40 -4.44
C ILE A 166 -19.02 -6.52 -5.96
N LYS A 167 -20.07 -5.94 -6.51
CA LYS A 167 -20.39 -6.03 -7.96
C LYS A 167 -19.33 -5.37 -8.83
N GLU A 168 -18.75 -4.28 -8.35
CA GLU A 168 -17.72 -3.51 -9.06
C GLU A 168 -16.36 -4.23 -9.11
N ILE A 169 -16.12 -5.24 -8.27
CA ILE A 169 -14.83 -5.95 -8.21
C ILE A 169 -14.48 -6.62 -9.54
N SER A 170 -15.45 -7.33 -10.14
CA SER A 170 -15.26 -8.03 -11.42
C SER A 170 -14.93 -7.05 -12.54
N GLU A 171 -15.59 -5.89 -12.53
CA GLU A 171 -15.37 -4.86 -13.53
C GLU A 171 -14.02 -4.15 -13.33
N ALA A 172 -13.66 -3.84 -12.09
CA ALA A 172 -12.33 -3.32 -11.76
C ALA A 172 -11.23 -4.30 -12.22
N HIS A 173 -11.40 -5.60 -11.93
CA HIS A 173 -10.43 -6.62 -12.36
C HIS A 173 -10.32 -6.76 -13.89
N ARG A 174 -11.41 -6.51 -14.61
CA ARG A 174 -11.43 -6.56 -16.09
C ARG A 174 -10.77 -5.35 -16.75
N LEU A 175 -10.89 -4.16 -16.12
CA LEU A 175 -10.48 -2.88 -16.70
C LEU A 175 -9.11 -2.40 -16.19
N VAL A 176 -8.66 -2.90 -15.06
CA VAL A 176 -7.44 -2.43 -14.39
C VAL A 176 -6.38 -3.52 -14.44
N GLU A 177 -5.28 -3.27 -15.16
CA GLU A 177 -4.15 -4.19 -15.30
C GLU A 177 -3.18 -4.15 -14.08
N LEU A 178 -3.52 -3.37 -13.03
CA LEU A 178 -2.75 -3.28 -11.80
C LEU A 178 -3.22 -4.32 -10.78
N PRO A 179 -2.36 -4.75 -9.86
CA PRO A 179 -2.79 -5.48 -8.67
C PRO A 179 -3.82 -4.69 -7.87
N VAL A 180 -4.96 -5.31 -7.54
CA VAL A 180 -6.09 -4.68 -6.84
C VAL A 180 -6.28 -5.33 -5.48
N PHE A 181 -6.14 -4.56 -4.41
CA PHE A 181 -6.45 -4.99 -3.04
C PHE A 181 -7.80 -4.43 -2.61
N CYS A 182 -8.78 -5.30 -2.49
CA CYS A 182 -10.11 -4.96 -1.99
C CYS A 182 -10.09 -4.68 -0.50
N ILE A 183 -10.74 -3.59 -0.07
CA ILE A 183 -10.71 -3.13 1.33
C ILE A 183 -12.03 -2.49 1.75
N GLY A 184 -12.19 -2.29 3.05
CA GLY A 184 -13.26 -1.52 3.68
C GLY A 184 -14.46 -2.36 4.09
N GLY A 185 -14.62 -2.52 5.39
CA GLY A 185 -15.75 -3.20 6.03
C GLY A 185 -15.86 -4.70 5.74
N ILE A 186 -14.82 -5.33 5.17
CA ILE A 186 -14.76 -6.77 4.94
C ILE A 186 -14.68 -7.49 6.30
N LYS A 187 -15.53 -8.47 6.50
CA LYS A 187 -15.62 -9.28 7.72
C LYS A 187 -15.80 -10.75 7.35
N ARG A 188 -15.76 -11.61 8.37
CA ARG A 188 -15.92 -13.05 8.17
C ARG A 188 -17.31 -13.45 7.63
N GLU A 189 -18.32 -12.65 7.93
CA GLU A 189 -19.72 -12.89 7.59
C GLU A 189 -20.19 -12.27 6.26
N ASN A 190 -19.31 -11.53 5.54
CA ASN A 190 -19.68 -10.89 4.26
C ASN A 190 -18.71 -11.20 3.13
#